data_d74780e12cab1a40f1a8983b8dc7aca5
#
_entry.id   d74780e12cab1a40f1a8983b8dc7aca5
#
_cell.length_a   1.000
_cell.length_b   1.000
_cell.length_c   1.000
_cell.angle_alpha   90.00
_cell.angle_beta   90.00
_cell.angle_gamma   90.00
#
_symmetry.space_group_name_H-M   'P 1'
#
loop_
_entity.id
_entity.type
_entity.pdbx_description
1 polymer ?
#
loop_
_entity_poly.entity_id
_entity_poly.type
_entity_poly.pdbx_seq_one_letter_code
_entity_poly.pdbx_strand_id
1 'polypeptide(L)'
;MTTGLVFHERYLWHDTGHGWIVPNDAAVVQPYEHPENPETKRRMVNLWRASGLLDQLKPIAPRPATVEEILRVHTADYHQRIADL
;
A
#
# COMPACT_ATOMS: atom_id res chain seq x y z
N MET A 1 -2.93 -26.52 -2.79
CA MET A 1 -2.02 -25.36 -2.66
C MET A 1 -2.70 -24.31 -1.79
N THR A 2 -1.98 -23.74 -0.85
CA THR A 2 -2.52 -22.74 0.08
C THR A 2 -1.98 -21.34 -0.29
N THR A 3 -2.88 -20.38 -0.39
CA THR A 3 -2.51 -18.99 -0.63
C THR A 3 -2.57 -18.22 0.69
N GLY A 4 -1.49 -17.53 1.02
CA GLY A 4 -1.43 -16.68 2.19
C GLY A 4 -1.87 -15.25 1.89
N LEU A 5 -2.43 -14.58 2.89
CA LEU A 5 -2.78 -13.16 2.82
C LEU A 5 -2.14 -12.41 3.97
N VAL A 6 -1.36 -11.41 3.66
CA VAL A 6 -0.88 -10.41 4.63
C VAL A 6 -1.71 -9.17 4.44
N PHE A 7 -2.52 -8.81 5.42
CA PHE A 7 -3.35 -7.60 5.37
C PHE A 7 -3.49 -7.00 6.76
N HIS A 8 -3.43 -5.69 6.83
CA HIS A 8 -3.71 -4.93 8.04
C HIS A 8 -4.45 -3.64 7.66
N GLU A 9 -5.41 -3.24 8.47
CA GLU A 9 -6.20 -2.03 8.22
C GLU A 9 -5.33 -0.79 7.99
N ARG A 10 -4.19 -0.69 8.65
CA ARG A 10 -3.25 0.42 8.49
C ARG A 10 -2.68 0.56 7.08
N TYR A 11 -2.71 -0.50 6.27
CA TYR A 11 -2.29 -0.43 4.87
C TYR A 11 -3.21 0.47 4.04
N LEU A 12 -4.38 0.81 4.59
CA LEU A 12 -5.36 1.69 3.96
C LEU A 12 -5.31 3.13 4.50
N TRP A 13 -4.35 3.46 5.35
CA TRP A 13 -4.25 4.77 6.01
C TRP A 13 -3.30 5.74 5.31
N HIS A 14 -2.86 5.43 4.11
CA HIS A 14 -2.03 6.34 3.34
C HIS A 14 -2.87 7.33 2.54
N ASP A 15 -2.30 8.49 2.26
CA ASP A 15 -2.91 9.52 1.43
C ASP A 15 -1.96 9.82 0.27
N THR A 16 -2.42 9.56 -0.95
CA THR A 16 -1.66 9.79 -2.17
C THR A 16 -1.99 11.15 -2.81
N GLY A 17 -2.85 11.95 -2.17
CA GLY A 17 -3.19 13.29 -2.63
C GLY A 17 -4.20 13.30 -3.77
N HIS A 18 -4.29 14.44 -4.46
CA HIS A 18 -5.29 14.72 -5.49
C HIS A 18 -4.69 15.23 -6.80
N GLY A 19 -3.38 15.14 -6.95
CA GLY A 19 -2.66 15.68 -8.10
C GLY A 19 -2.19 14.65 -9.12
N TRP A 20 -2.53 13.41 -8.93
CA TRP A 20 -2.03 12.29 -9.72
C TRP A 20 -0.50 12.31 -9.79
N ILE A 21 0.10 12.33 -10.99
CA ILE A 21 1.56 12.37 -11.15
C ILE A 21 2.12 13.80 -11.14
N VAL A 22 1.26 14.80 -11.00
CA VAL A 22 1.64 16.22 -11.01
C VAL A 22 1.43 16.79 -9.62
N PRO A 23 2.34 17.63 -9.10
CA PRO A 23 2.17 18.24 -7.78
C PRO A 23 0.83 18.99 -7.66
N ASN A 24 0.19 18.90 -6.51
CA ASN A 24 -1.11 19.55 -6.26
C ASN A 24 -1.05 21.07 -6.33
N ASP A 25 0.14 21.65 -6.17
CA ASP A 25 0.36 23.10 -6.26
C ASP A 25 0.58 23.60 -7.68
N ALA A 26 0.59 22.70 -8.65
CA ALA A 26 0.70 23.09 -10.06
C ALA A 26 -0.57 23.86 -10.49
N ALA A 27 -0.39 25.08 -10.98
CA ALA A 27 -1.50 26.00 -11.27
C ALA A 27 -2.46 25.50 -12.37
N VAL A 28 -2.07 24.49 -13.12
CA VAL A 28 -2.84 23.97 -14.26
C VAL A 28 -3.49 22.62 -13.99
N VAL A 29 -3.39 22.09 -12.77
CA VAL A 29 -3.94 20.79 -12.41
C VAL A 29 -5.25 20.96 -11.67
N GLN A 30 -6.31 20.41 -12.22
CA GLN A 30 -7.58 20.30 -11.50
C GLN A 30 -7.49 19.14 -10.52
N PRO A 31 -7.68 19.37 -9.22
CA PRO A 31 -7.58 18.31 -8.22
C PRO A 31 -8.61 17.20 -8.44
N TYR A 32 -8.17 15.96 -8.33
CA TYR A 32 -9.00 14.77 -8.39
C TYR A 32 -8.35 13.65 -7.57
N GLU A 33 -9.11 12.64 -7.21
CA GLU A 33 -8.57 11.52 -6.45
C GLU A 33 -7.42 10.83 -7.20
N HIS A 34 -6.34 10.55 -6.48
CA HIS A 34 -5.23 9.79 -7.04
C HIS A 34 -5.69 8.36 -7.34
N PRO A 35 -5.33 7.77 -8.52
CA PRO A 35 -5.74 6.41 -8.85
C PRO A 35 -5.19 5.35 -7.87
N GLU A 36 -4.06 5.61 -7.22
CA GLU A 36 -3.48 4.73 -6.20
C GLU A 36 -3.95 5.10 -4.79
N ASN A 37 -5.22 5.45 -4.62
CA ASN A 37 -5.79 5.68 -3.30
C ASN A 37 -6.12 4.35 -2.60
N PRO A 38 -6.31 4.35 -1.28
CA PRO A 38 -6.57 3.11 -0.54
C PRO A 38 -7.93 2.46 -0.84
N GLU A 39 -8.87 3.18 -1.41
CA GLU A 39 -10.21 2.65 -1.65
C GLU A 39 -10.24 1.48 -2.63
N THR A 40 -9.32 1.42 -3.59
CA THR A 40 -9.22 0.28 -4.51
C THR A 40 -8.94 -1.01 -3.74
N LYS A 41 -8.06 -0.96 -2.76
CA LYS A 41 -7.67 -2.11 -1.93
C LYS A 41 -8.76 -2.44 -0.92
N ARG A 42 -9.39 -1.42 -0.33
CA ARG A 42 -10.53 -1.62 0.59
C ARG A 42 -11.67 -2.35 -0.08
N ARG A 43 -12.04 -1.92 -1.29
CA ARG A 43 -13.13 -2.56 -2.05
C ARG A 43 -12.78 -3.98 -2.43
N MET A 44 -11.52 -4.26 -2.77
CA MET A 44 -11.06 -5.61 -3.07
C MET A 44 -11.23 -6.54 -1.86
N VAL A 45 -10.76 -6.12 -0.69
CA VAL A 45 -10.89 -6.91 0.55
C VAL A 45 -12.36 -7.08 0.94
N ASN A 46 -13.18 -6.05 0.78
CA ASN A 46 -14.61 -6.13 1.05
C ASN A 46 -15.28 -7.17 0.15
N LEU A 47 -14.93 -7.20 -1.13
CA LEU A 47 -15.45 -8.21 -2.06
C LEU A 47 -15.02 -9.63 -1.65
N TRP A 48 -13.77 -9.81 -1.29
CA TRP A 48 -13.27 -11.11 -0.84
C TRP A 48 -13.99 -11.60 0.41
N ARG A 49 -14.31 -10.68 1.33
CA ARG A 49 -15.07 -11.00 2.55
C ARG A 49 -16.50 -11.39 2.19
N ALA A 50 -17.15 -10.62 1.36
CA ALA A 50 -18.55 -10.86 0.97
C ALA A 50 -18.73 -12.13 0.16
N SER A 51 -17.76 -12.47 -0.69
CA SER A 51 -17.82 -13.65 -1.55
C SER A 51 -17.36 -14.95 -0.84
N GLY A 52 -16.83 -14.86 0.37
CA GLY A 52 -16.29 -16.00 1.09
C GLY A 52 -14.86 -16.38 0.71
N LEU A 53 -14.25 -15.69 -0.26
CA LEU A 53 -12.87 -15.99 -0.67
C LEU A 53 -11.89 -15.75 0.49
N LEU A 54 -12.14 -14.73 1.31
CA LEU A 54 -11.26 -14.40 2.43
C LEU A 54 -11.09 -15.59 3.39
N ASP A 55 -12.14 -16.38 3.60
CA ASP A 55 -12.10 -17.55 4.49
C ASP A 55 -11.26 -18.70 3.91
N GLN A 56 -10.98 -18.68 2.62
CA GLN A 56 -10.16 -19.67 1.94
C GLN A 56 -8.68 -19.30 1.94
N LEU A 57 -8.34 -18.11 2.35
CA LEU A 57 -6.95 -17.63 2.41
C LEU A 57 -6.40 -17.85 3.82
N LYS A 58 -5.11 -18.18 3.88
CA LYS A 58 -4.42 -18.32 5.16
C LYS A 58 -3.97 -16.94 5.63
N PRO A 59 -4.49 -16.43 6.75
CA PRO A 59 -4.01 -15.15 7.27
C PRO A 59 -2.58 -15.27 7.78
N ILE A 60 -1.74 -14.31 7.43
CA ILE A 60 -0.36 -14.22 7.87
C ILE A 60 -0.21 -12.91 8.62
N ALA A 61 0.26 -12.98 9.87
CA ALA A 61 0.45 -11.79 10.68
C ALA A 61 1.52 -10.88 10.05
N PRO A 62 1.23 -9.58 9.86
CA PRO A 62 2.24 -8.64 9.37
C PRO A 62 3.32 -8.42 10.41
N ARG A 63 4.53 -8.19 9.95
CA ARG A 63 5.66 -7.78 10.76
C ARG A 63 6.50 -6.75 10.02
N PRO A 64 7.28 -5.91 10.71
CA PRO A 64 8.23 -5.04 10.03
C PRO A 64 9.26 -5.84 9.24
N ALA A 65 9.66 -5.32 8.09
CA ALA A 65 10.81 -5.87 7.36
C ALA A 65 12.10 -5.53 8.10
N THR A 66 13.06 -6.44 8.07
CA THR A 66 14.40 -6.17 8.61
C THR A 66 15.19 -5.33 7.59
N VAL A 67 16.21 -4.61 8.07
CA VAL A 67 17.10 -3.84 7.19
C VAL A 67 17.75 -4.76 6.15
N GLU A 68 18.16 -5.96 6.56
CA GLU A 68 18.74 -6.94 5.66
C GLU A 68 17.79 -7.32 4.52
N GLU A 69 16.51 -7.53 4.83
CA GLU A 69 15.50 -7.83 3.82
C GLU A 69 15.30 -6.67 2.85
N ILE A 70 15.29 -5.43 3.35
CA ILE A 70 15.17 -4.23 2.53
C ILE A 70 16.38 -4.08 1.60
N LEU A 71 17.57 -4.33 2.09
CA LEU A 71 18.80 -4.18 1.31
C LEU A 71 19.01 -5.26 0.24
N ARG A 72 18.16 -6.28 0.19
CA ARG A 72 18.16 -7.24 -0.94
C ARG A 72 17.69 -6.61 -2.24
N VAL A 73 16.93 -5.51 -2.16
CA VAL A 73 16.30 -4.85 -3.30
C VAL A 73 16.73 -3.39 -3.42
N HIS A 74 16.92 -2.71 -2.29
CA HIS A 74 17.24 -1.29 -2.24
C HIS A 74 18.67 -1.05 -1.79
N THR A 75 19.28 0.07 -2.25
CA THR A 75 20.60 0.48 -1.76
C THR A 75 20.49 1.04 -0.34
N ALA A 76 21.63 0.97 0.38
CA ALA A 76 21.69 1.54 1.73
C ALA A 76 21.43 3.06 1.71
N ASP A 77 21.93 3.77 0.70
CA ASP A 77 21.70 5.21 0.55
C ASP A 77 20.23 5.53 0.35
N TYR A 78 19.53 4.77 -0.50
CA TYR A 78 18.10 4.97 -0.71
C TYR A 78 17.30 4.71 0.58
N HIS A 79 17.60 3.62 1.27
CA HIS A 79 16.96 3.28 2.54
C HIS A 79 17.14 4.40 3.56
N GLN A 80 18.36 4.93 3.69
CA GLN A 80 18.64 6.02 4.64
C GLN A 80 17.90 7.30 4.27
N ARG A 81 17.85 7.64 2.99
CA ARG A 81 17.12 8.83 2.54
C ARG A 81 15.63 8.77 2.85
N ILE A 82 15.01 7.60 2.68
CA ILE A 82 13.60 7.42 3.04
C ILE A 82 13.41 7.51 4.56
N ALA A 83 14.31 6.91 5.34
CA ALA A 83 14.23 6.96 6.81
C ALA A 83 14.38 8.38 7.37
N ASP A 84 15.07 9.27 6.65
CA ASP A 84 15.32 10.65 7.06
C ASP A 84 14.18 11.61 6.68
N LEU A 85 13.19 11.15 5.92
CA LEU A 85 12.02 11.94 5.59
C LEU A 85 11.06 12.02 6.78
#